data_3cd1590ed540aa8a428d558305e8d843
#
_entry.id   3cd1590ed540aa8a428d558305e8d843
#
_cell.length_a   1.000
_cell.length_b   1.000
_cell.length_c   1.000
_cell.angle_alpha   90.00
_cell.angle_beta   90.00
_cell.angle_gamma   90.00
#
_symmetry.space_group_name_H-M   'P 1'
#
loop_
_entity.id
_entity.type
_entity.pdbx_description
1 polymer ?
#
loop_
_entity_poly.entity_id
_entity_poly.type
_entity_poly.pdbx_seq_one_letter_code
_entity_poly.pdbx_strand_id
1 'polypeptide(L)'
;MITRRSFLETVSVAAVIPAFRSQTKASEWGSDVFDLHFHLRPQAASNLTHLDGAGVTKANLLTRSAALDQVKALEAAAPGRFTWFNSADVTKPEAEAALTQAVKDGAQGFGEMKFHVAADGPELRRMYALAADLRVPILVHFQEVDHFENEGTWSTGYARTFEGILKAYPKTTFIGHADAFWANVSADYHNEAAYPSGPIKRGGVTDKLLGDYANLYGDLSANSGNNAMSRDSEFTAAFLDRHQNKLMFGSDCSCADGHGAGTSQANNPAASRLAGKCVARETLTVLKKSASPEVFRKIVWDNAHKLLKIPA
;
A
#
# COMPACT_ATOMS: atom_id res chain seq x y z
N MET A 1 -52.01 -49.33 -44.84
CA MET A 1 -51.76 -48.02 -44.20
C MET A 1 -50.49 -48.15 -43.33
N ILE A 2 -49.41 -47.63 -43.81
CA ILE A 2 -48.07 -47.70 -43.13
C ILE A 2 -47.71 -46.29 -42.70
N THR A 3 -47.64 -46.07 -41.40
CA THR A 3 -47.19 -44.80 -40.83
C THR A 3 -45.70 -44.89 -40.52
N ARG A 4 -44.91 -44.07 -41.22
CA ARG A 4 -43.48 -43.87 -40.95
C ARG A 4 -43.30 -42.85 -39.80
N ARG A 5 -42.73 -43.29 -38.67
CA ARG A 5 -42.19 -42.42 -37.65
C ARG A 5 -40.76 -42.10 -38.01
N SER A 6 -40.45 -40.84 -38.31
CA SER A 6 -39.11 -40.32 -38.46
C SER A 6 -38.49 -40.07 -37.08
N PHE A 7 -37.39 -40.74 -36.80
CA PHE A 7 -36.55 -40.49 -35.63
C PHE A 7 -35.55 -39.36 -35.99
N LEU A 8 -35.67 -38.21 -35.35
CA LEU A 8 -34.68 -37.15 -35.45
C LEU A 8 -33.66 -37.35 -34.32
N GLU A 9 -32.47 -37.82 -34.69
CA GLU A 9 -31.30 -37.83 -33.80
C GLU A 9 -30.73 -36.42 -33.75
N THR A 10 -30.82 -35.78 -32.59
CA THR A 10 -30.17 -34.49 -32.33
C THR A 10 -28.72 -34.76 -31.94
N VAL A 11 -27.80 -34.53 -32.86
CA VAL A 11 -26.37 -34.56 -32.57
C VAL A 11 -25.99 -33.24 -31.87
N SER A 12 -25.78 -33.30 -30.56
CA SER A 12 -25.23 -32.18 -29.78
C SER A 12 -23.72 -32.09 -30.04
N VAL A 13 -23.31 -31.16 -30.88
CA VAL A 13 -21.89 -30.80 -31.01
C VAL A 13 -21.51 -29.94 -29.82
N ALA A 14 -20.82 -30.53 -28.87
CA ALA A 14 -20.17 -29.77 -27.79
C ALA A 14 -19.02 -28.95 -28.39
N ALA A 15 -19.23 -27.65 -28.50
CA ALA A 15 -18.16 -26.73 -28.86
C ALA A 15 -17.12 -26.70 -27.72
N VAL A 16 -15.98 -27.33 -27.93
CA VAL A 16 -14.81 -27.17 -27.07
C VAL A 16 -14.26 -25.78 -27.31
N ILE A 17 -14.60 -24.84 -26.44
CA ILE A 17 -13.98 -23.52 -26.40
C ILE A 17 -12.57 -23.75 -25.86
N PRO A 18 -11.48 -23.51 -26.64
CA PRO A 18 -10.15 -23.59 -26.10
C PRO A 18 -10.03 -22.52 -25.02
N ALA A 19 -9.76 -22.93 -23.79
CA ALA A 19 -9.38 -22.01 -22.74
C ALA A 19 -8.06 -21.36 -23.20
N PHE A 20 -8.12 -20.12 -23.67
CA PHE A 20 -6.96 -19.29 -23.85
C PHE A 20 -6.34 -19.12 -22.48
N ARG A 21 -5.37 -19.97 -22.12
CA ARG A 21 -4.39 -19.66 -21.09
C ARG A 21 -3.67 -18.41 -21.60
N SER A 22 -4.05 -17.26 -21.07
CA SER A 22 -3.23 -16.07 -21.17
C SER A 22 -1.85 -16.47 -20.71
N GLN A 23 -0.88 -16.53 -21.63
CA GLN A 23 0.52 -16.63 -21.24
C GLN A 23 0.82 -15.33 -20.50
N THR A 24 0.84 -15.40 -19.17
CA THR A 24 1.31 -14.30 -18.36
C THR A 24 2.72 -13.99 -18.79
N LYS A 25 2.89 -12.83 -19.44
CA LYS A 25 4.20 -12.30 -19.77
C LYS A 25 5.01 -12.30 -18.49
N ALA A 26 6.18 -12.94 -18.48
CA ALA A 26 7.02 -12.99 -17.30
C ALA A 26 7.18 -11.57 -16.76
N SER A 27 6.86 -11.36 -15.48
CA SER A 27 6.97 -10.05 -14.85
C SER A 27 8.38 -9.49 -15.03
N GLU A 28 8.52 -8.27 -15.49
CA GLU A 28 9.82 -7.58 -15.63
C GLU A 28 10.60 -7.54 -14.31
N TRP A 29 9.88 -7.65 -13.20
CA TRP A 29 10.46 -7.69 -11.86
C TRP A 29 10.92 -9.09 -11.43
N GLY A 30 10.55 -10.15 -12.16
CA GLY A 30 10.85 -11.55 -11.80
C GLY A 30 9.93 -12.13 -10.72
N SER A 31 8.91 -11.38 -10.32
CA SER A 31 7.83 -11.76 -9.41
C SER A 31 6.57 -11.00 -9.79
N ASP A 32 5.41 -11.52 -9.45
CA ASP A 32 4.22 -10.69 -9.36
C ASP A 32 4.42 -9.61 -8.32
N VAL A 33 3.76 -8.44 -8.50
CA VAL A 33 3.88 -7.27 -7.64
C VAL A 33 2.51 -6.84 -7.18
N PHE A 34 2.38 -6.67 -5.87
CA PHE A 34 1.21 -6.11 -5.20
C PHE A 34 1.55 -4.71 -4.66
N ASP A 35 0.88 -3.69 -5.15
CA ASP A 35 1.01 -2.32 -4.67
C ASP A 35 0.02 -2.09 -3.52
N LEU A 36 0.51 -2.06 -2.29
CA LEU A 36 -0.35 -1.88 -1.10
C LEU A 36 -0.91 -0.46 -0.98
N HIS A 37 -0.25 0.53 -1.57
CA HIS A 37 -0.56 1.94 -1.41
C HIS A 37 -0.81 2.61 -2.76
N PHE A 38 -2.03 2.46 -3.27
CA PHE A 38 -2.42 3.02 -4.54
C PHE A 38 -3.70 3.84 -4.42
N HIS A 39 -3.60 5.17 -4.50
CA HIS A 39 -4.78 6.04 -4.46
C HIS A 39 -5.66 5.84 -5.68
N LEU A 40 -6.95 5.60 -5.43
CA LEU A 40 -7.96 5.49 -6.49
C LEU A 40 -7.98 6.76 -7.34
N ARG A 41 -7.83 6.62 -8.66
CA ARG A 41 -7.82 7.71 -9.63
C ARG A 41 -9.21 7.92 -10.20
N PRO A 42 -9.57 9.17 -10.55
CA PRO A 42 -10.90 9.50 -11.07
C PRO A 42 -11.30 8.71 -12.32
N GLN A 43 -10.34 8.49 -13.25
CA GLN A 43 -10.59 7.74 -14.47
C GLN A 43 -10.18 6.27 -14.27
N ALA A 44 -11.10 5.34 -14.49
CA ALA A 44 -10.83 3.90 -14.36
C ALA A 44 -9.62 3.44 -15.19
N ALA A 45 -9.51 3.89 -16.44
CA ALA A 45 -8.39 3.55 -17.32
C ALA A 45 -7.03 4.00 -16.77
N SER A 46 -6.95 5.13 -16.07
CA SER A 46 -5.68 5.65 -15.50
C SER A 46 -5.13 4.75 -14.41
N ASN A 47 -6.00 4.04 -13.69
CA ASN A 47 -5.55 3.06 -12.69
C ASN A 47 -4.83 1.90 -13.38
N LEU A 48 -5.45 1.31 -14.40
CA LEU A 48 -4.87 0.18 -15.13
C LEU A 48 -3.62 0.57 -15.92
N THR A 49 -3.66 1.70 -16.63
CA THR A 49 -2.51 2.19 -17.40
C THR A 49 -1.27 2.36 -16.52
N HIS A 50 -1.44 2.92 -15.32
CA HIS A 50 -0.33 3.06 -14.38
C HIS A 50 0.19 1.70 -13.91
N LEU A 51 -0.68 0.80 -13.47
CA LEU A 51 -0.25 -0.50 -12.97
C LEU A 51 0.48 -1.30 -14.05
N ASP A 52 -0.06 -1.32 -15.26
CA ASP A 52 0.54 -2.06 -16.38
C ASP A 52 1.90 -1.45 -16.79
N GLY A 53 2.00 -0.10 -16.82
CA GLY A 53 3.26 0.60 -17.11
C GLY A 53 4.32 0.45 -16.00
N ALA A 54 3.90 0.30 -14.75
CA ALA A 54 4.81 0.06 -13.63
C ALA A 54 5.16 -1.43 -13.44
N GLY A 55 4.53 -2.34 -14.19
CA GLY A 55 4.71 -3.79 -14.03
C GLY A 55 4.08 -4.32 -12.73
N VAL A 56 2.99 -3.70 -12.27
CA VAL A 56 2.27 -4.06 -11.05
C VAL A 56 1.10 -4.99 -11.38
N THR A 57 1.04 -6.15 -10.74
CA THR A 57 0.03 -7.18 -11.01
C THR A 57 -1.30 -6.87 -10.33
N LYS A 58 -1.26 -6.49 -9.06
CA LYS A 58 -2.43 -6.16 -8.24
C LYS A 58 -2.17 -4.91 -7.40
N ALA A 59 -3.23 -4.23 -6.98
CA ALA A 59 -3.11 -3.10 -6.07
C ALA A 59 -4.23 -3.06 -5.01
N ASN A 60 -3.90 -2.48 -3.87
CA ASN A 60 -4.87 -2.09 -2.87
C ASN A 60 -5.23 -0.61 -3.06
N LEU A 61 -6.49 -0.35 -3.38
CA LEU A 61 -6.99 1.01 -3.58
C LEU A 61 -7.18 1.70 -2.24
N LEU A 62 -6.56 2.85 -2.06
CA LEU A 62 -6.87 3.75 -0.95
C LEU A 62 -7.98 4.70 -1.38
N THR A 63 -9.10 4.68 -0.64
CA THR A 63 -10.31 5.37 -1.06
C THR A 63 -11.15 5.85 0.13
N ARG A 64 -12.27 6.47 -0.18
CA ARG A 64 -13.28 6.91 0.79
C ARG A 64 -14.64 6.34 0.40
N SER A 65 -15.55 6.24 1.36
CA SER A 65 -16.89 5.65 1.16
C SER A 65 -17.67 6.26 -0.02
N ALA A 66 -17.46 7.55 -0.31
CA ALA A 66 -18.08 8.23 -1.46
C ALA A 66 -17.61 7.67 -2.83
N ALA A 67 -16.51 6.92 -2.88
CA ALA A 67 -15.96 6.36 -4.11
C ALA A 67 -16.29 4.87 -4.32
N LEU A 68 -17.16 4.27 -3.50
CA LEU A 68 -17.46 2.84 -3.56
C LEU A 68 -17.95 2.39 -4.95
N ASP A 69 -18.76 3.19 -5.62
CA ASP A 69 -19.24 2.84 -6.98
C ASP A 69 -18.09 2.82 -8.00
N GLN A 70 -17.07 3.69 -7.84
CA GLN A 70 -15.88 3.67 -8.68
C GLN A 70 -15.02 2.42 -8.41
N VAL A 71 -14.90 2.01 -7.15
CA VAL A 71 -14.21 0.76 -6.79
C VAL A 71 -14.91 -0.44 -7.44
N LYS A 72 -16.23 -0.54 -7.32
CA LYS A 72 -17.03 -1.62 -7.94
C LYS A 72 -16.93 -1.64 -9.47
N ALA A 73 -16.95 -0.46 -10.09
CA ALA A 73 -16.78 -0.35 -11.53
C ALA A 73 -15.39 -0.80 -11.99
N LEU A 74 -14.34 -0.45 -11.23
CA LEU A 74 -12.98 -0.85 -11.53
C LEU A 74 -12.76 -2.35 -11.33
N GLU A 75 -13.32 -2.93 -10.27
CA GLU A 75 -13.27 -4.38 -10.02
C GLU A 75 -14.02 -5.15 -11.13
N ALA A 76 -15.16 -4.64 -11.59
CA ALA A 76 -15.88 -5.23 -12.71
C ALA A 76 -15.09 -5.16 -14.03
N ALA A 77 -14.34 -4.08 -14.25
CA ALA A 77 -13.52 -3.90 -15.45
C ALA A 77 -12.24 -4.76 -15.45
N ALA A 78 -11.69 -5.06 -14.26
CA ALA A 78 -10.48 -5.85 -14.08
C ALA A 78 -10.57 -6.77 -12.85
N PRO A 79 -11.37 -7.86 -12.95
CA PRO A 79 -11.65 -8.74 -11.83
C PRO A 79 -10.37 -9.32 -11.20
N GLY A 80 -10.29 -9.25 -9.86
CA GLY A 80 -9.17 -9.79 -9.09
C GLY A 80 -7.89 -8.99 -9.15
N ARG A 81 -7.89 -7.81 -9.80
CA ARG A 81 -6.74 -6.89 -9.83
C ARG A 81 -6.66 -6.01 -8.59
N PHE A 82 -7.76 -5.81 -7.87
CA PHE A 82 -7.84 -4.83 -6.81
C PHE A 82 -8.37 -5.40 -5.50
N THR A 83 -7.88 -4.87 -4.41
CA THR A 83 -8.47 -4.84 -3.09
C THR A 83 -8.65 -3.37 -2.70
N TRP A 84 -9.26 -3.07 -1.57
CA TRP A 84 -9.40 -1.68 -1.17
C TRP A 84 -9.44 -1.48 0.33
N PHE A 85 -8.92 -0.32 0.77
CA PHE A 85 -9.06 0.22 2.11
C PHE A 85 -9.94 1.45 2.06
N ASN A 86 -10.62 1.72 3.17
CA ASN A 86 -11.43 2.91 3.31
C ASN A 86 -10.87 3.82 4.38
N SER A 87 -10.90 5.13 4.12
CA SER A 87 -10.66 6.14 5.14
C SER A 87 -11.90 6.98 5.39
N ALA A 88 -12.06 7.48 6.61
CA ALA A 88 -13.10 8.40 7.03
C ALA A 88 -12.49 9.48 7.93
N ASP A 89 -13.08 10.68 7.94
CA ASP A 89 -12.61 11.76 8.79
C ASP A 89 -12.78 11.40 10.27
N VAL A 90 -11.69 10.99 10.91
CA VAL A 90 -11.65 10.48 12.29
C VAL A 90 -12.06 11.53 13.33
N THR A 91 -12.09 12.82 12.95
CA THR A 91 -12.55 13.91 13.81
C THR A 91 -14.09 13.97 13.91
N LYS A 92 -14.78 13.22 13.03
CA LYS A 92 -16.24 13.20 12.95
C LYS A 92 -16.82 12.01 13.71
N PRO A 93 -17.96 12.17 14.38
CA PRO A 93 -18.60 11.10 15.14
C PRO A 93 -19.05 9.91 14.28
N GLU A 94 -19.36 10.14 13.00
CA GLU A 94 -19.80 9.13 12.04
C GLU A 94 -18.67 8.24 11.48
N ALA A 95 -17.41 8.54 11.75
CA ALA A 95 -16.25 7.82 11.20
C ALA A 95 -16.30 6.31 11.48
N GLU A 96 -16.65 5.91 12.71
CA GLU A 96 -16.74 4.49 13.09
C GLU A 96 -17.84 3.75 12.30
N ALA A 97 -19.01 4.38 12.14
CA ALA A 97 -20.11 3.80 11.37
C ALA A 97 -19.74 3.67 9.89
N ALA A 98 -19.10 4.69 9.30
CA ALA A 98 -18.65 4.69 7.92
C ALA A 98 -17.59 3.60 7.65
N LEU A 99 -16.61 3.44 8.53
CA LEU A 99 -15.57 2.41 8.41
C LEU A 99 -16.14 1.00 8.62
N THR A 100 -17.06 0.85 9.59
CA THR A 100 -17.74 -0.43 9.81
C THR A 100 -18.56 -0.84 8.59
N GLN A 101 -19.28 0.11 7.97
CA GLN A 101 -20.03 -0.17 6.75
C GLN A 101 -19.12 -0.51 5.58
N ALA A 102 -17.99 0.20 5.43
CA ALA A 102 -17.01 -0.10 4.38
C ALA A 102 -16.48 -1.54 4.46
N VAL A 103 -16.20 -2.05 5.66
CA VAL A 103 -15.78 -3.46 5.83
C VAL A 103 -16.89 -4.43 5.43
N LYS A 104 -18.16 -4.12 5.76
CA LYS A 104 -19.31 -4.94 5.29
C LYS A 104 -19.45 -4.92 3.77
N ASP A 105 -19.07 -3.82 3.14
CA ASP A 105 -19.09 -3.64 1.67
C ASP A 105 -17.85 -4.23 0.98
N GLY A 106 -16.89 -4.80 1.74
CA GLY A 106 -15.72 -5.52 1.23
C GLY A 106 -14.38 -4.82 1.39
N ALA A 107 -14.30 -3.68 2.11
CA ALA A 107 -13.01 -3.08 2.46
C ALA A 107 -12.19 -4.05 3.31
N GLN A 108 -10.91 -4.24 2.97
CA GLN A 108 -10.02 -5.16 3.65
C GLN A 108 -9.14 -4.48 4.71
N GLY A 109 -9.31 -3.17 4.92
CA GLY A 109 -8.56 -2.40 5.89
C GLY A 109 -9.03 -0.96 5.99
N PHE A 110 -8.45 -0.27 6.94
CA PHE A 110 -8.62 1.17 7.11
C PHE A 110 -7.39 1.91 6.61
N GLY A 111 -7.56 2.99 5.87
CA GLY A 111 -6.46 3.82 5.39
C GLY A 111 -6.70 4.44 4.00
N GLU A 112 -5.90 5.39 3.70
CA GLU A 112 -4.83 5.98 4.52
C GLU A 112 -5.42 6.89 5.60
N MET A 113 -4.99 6.72 6.86
CA MET A 113 -5.38 7.57 7.96
C MET A 113 -4.44 8.78 8.03
N LYS A 114 -4.74 9.79 7.23
CA LYS A 114 -4.03 11.07 7.15
C LYS A 114 -4.95 12.19 7.64
N PHE A 115 -4.88 12.46 8.93
CA PHE A 115 -5.66 13.51 9.59
C PHE A 115 -4.76 14.27 10.56
N HIS A 116 -5.03 15.56 10.78
CA HIS A 116 -4.24 16.42 11.67
C HIS A 116 -4.52 16.11 13.15
N VAL A 117 -4.29 14.87 13.55
CA VAL A 117 -4.48 14.36 14.90
C VAL A 117 -3.23 13.60 15.37
N ALA A 118 -3.02 13.55 16.68
CA ALA A 118 -1.93 12.77 17.24
C ALA A 118 -2.19 11.27 17.11
N ALA A 119 -1.13 10.48 16.89
CA ALA A 119 -1.25 9.02 16.79
C ALA A 119 -1.77 8.36 18.08
N ASP A 120 -1.54 8.98 19.23
CA ASP A 120 -2.08 8.57 20.51
C ASP A 120 -3.34 9.38 20.94
N GLY A 121 -3.88 10.20 20.04
CA GLY A 121 -5.10 10.96 20.26
C GLY A 121 -6.36 10.09 20.35
N PRO A 122 -7.42 10.59 21.00
CA PRO A 122 -8.66 9.83 21.18
C PRO A 122 -9.32 9.42 19.86
N GLU A 123 -9.16 10.22 18.82
CA GLU A 123 -9.71 9.97 17.48
C GLU A 123 -9.14 8.68 16.87
N LEU A 124 -7.81 8.55 16.83
CA LEU A 124 -7.16 7.37 16.28
C LEU A 124 -7.26 6.16 17.21
N ARG A 125 -7.26 6.36 18.52
CA ARG A 125 -7.46 5.25 19.49
C ARG A 125 -8.79 4.52 19.26
N ARG A 126 -9.86 5.23 18.93
CA ARG A 126 -11.14 4.62 18.56
C ARG A 126 -11.01 3.78 17.29
N MET A 127 -10.30 4.29 16.31
CA MET A 127 -10.06 3.56 15.03
C MET A 127 -9.19 2.32 15.23
N TYR A 128 -8.21 2.37 16.13
CA TYR A 128 -7.39 1.20 16.49
C TYR A 128 -8.22 0.08 17.14
N ALA A 129 -9.08 0.45 18.08
CA ALA A 129 -10.00 -0.49 18.70
C ALA A 129 -10.95 -1.11 17.66
N LEU A 130 -11.57 -0.28 16.83
CA LEU A 130 -12.48 -0.72 15.77
C LEU A 130 -11.79 -1.66 14.75
N ALA A 131 -10.56 -1.34 14.34
CA ALA A 131 -9.78 -2.19 13.44
C ALA A 131 -9.51 -3.58 14.03
N ALA A 132 -9.20 -3.64 15.34
CA ALA A 132 -9.04 -4.90 16.06
C ALA A 132 -10.33 -5.71 16.11
N ASP A 133 -11.46 -5.08 16.42
CA ASP A 133 -12.77 -5.72 16.52
C ASP A 133 -13.23 -6.29 15.16
N LEU A 134 -13.00 -5.56 14.09
CA LEU A 134 -13.31 -5.97 12.73
C LEU A 134 -12.22 -6.87 12.12
N ARG A 135 -11.08 -7.05 12.78
CA ARG A 135 -9.94 -7.88 12.35
C ARG A 135 -9.37 -7.47 11.01
N VAL A 136 -9.28 -6.16 10.78
CA VAL A 136 -8.69 -5.56 9.60
C VAL A 136 -7.45 -4.73 9.96
N PRO A 137 -6.44 -4.59 9.08
CA PRO A 137 -5.31 -3.72 9.32
C PRO A 137 -5.71 -2.24 9.22
N ILE A 138 -4.88 -1.39 9.83
CA ILE A 138 -5.00 0.06 9.72
C ILE A 138 -3.67 0.66 9.24
N LEU A 139 -3.71 1.38 8.14
CA LEU A 139 -2.59 2.10 7.55
C LEU A 139 -2.61 3.55 8.04
N VAL A 140 -1.53 3.95 8.73
CA VAL A 140 -1.42 5.25 9.39
C VAL A 140 -0.31 6.08 8.76
N HIS A 141 -0.66 7.31 8.37
CA HIS A 141 0.27 8.32 7.91
C HIS A 141 0.93 9.02 9.10
N PHE A 142 2.25 8.90 9.23
CA PHE A 142 3.02 9.53 10.28
C PHE A 142 3.78 10.74 9.75
N GLN A 143 3.49 11.92 10.27
CA GLN A 143 4.10 13.18 9.89
C GLN A 143 4.59 13.94 11.12
N GLU A 144 5.78 14.53 11.04
CA GLU A 144 6.36 15.33 12.12
C GLU A 144 6.83 16.70 11.65
N VAL A 145 7.00 16.89 10.34
CA VAL A 145 7.43 18.13 9.72
C VAL A 145 6.54 18.49 8.55
N ASP A 146 6.42 19.78 8.28
CA ASP A 146 5.77 20.26 7.07
C ASP A 146 6.53 19.83 5.82
N HIS A 147 5.86 19.23 4.85
CA HIS A 147 6.46 18.89 3.58
C HIS A 147 5.59 19.20 2.36
N PHE A 148 4.40 19.72 2.57
CA PHE A 148 3.55 20.25 1.51
C PHE A 148 3.11 21.68 1.82
N GLU A 149 3.17 22.57 0.84
CA GLU A 149 2.56 23.89 0.96
C GLU A 149 1.07 23.77 1.29
N ASN A 150 0.60 24.57 2.24
CA ASN A 150 -0.79 24.64 2.71
C ASN A 150 -1.30 23.46 3.59
N GLU A 151 -0.49 22.52 3.99
CA GLU A 151 -0.91 21.51 4.99
C GLU A 151 -0.83 22.04 6.43
N GLY A 152 0.03 23.04 6.68
CA GLY A 152 0.36 23.49 8.02
C GLY A 152 1.22 22.50 8.79
N THR A 153 1.88 22.97 9.83
CA THR A 153 2.71 22.13 10.68
C THR A 153 1.84 21.31 11.64
N TRP A 154 1.95 20.00 11.61
CA TRP A 154 1.33 19.11 12.54
C TRP A 154 2.23 17.91 12.86
N SER A 155 2.07 17.33 14.04
CA SER A 155 2.87 16.22 14.51
C SER A 155 1.96 15.08 14.94
N THR A 156 2.23 13.88 14.44
CA THR A 156 1.58 12.67 14.90
C THR A 156 2.16 12.15 16.23
N GLY A 157 3.35 12.64 16.62
CA GLY A 157 4.05 12.16 17.80
C GLY A 157 4.65 10.77 17.66
N TYR A 158 4.86 10.29 16.43
CA TYR A 158 5.28 8.92 16.12
C TYR A 158 6.40 8.40 17.01
N ALA A 159 7.55 9.04 16.96
CA ALA A 159 8.76 8.57 17.66
C ALA A 159 8.61 8.55 19.19
N ARG A 160 7.71 9.37 19.75
CA ARG A 160 7.54 9.53 21.19
C ARG A 160 6.45 8.66 21.77
N THR A 161 5.34 8.45 21.04
CA THR A 161 4.12 7.90 21.60
C THR A 161 3.69 6.57 21.01
N PHE A 162 4.13 6.26 19.78
CA PHE A 162 3.57 5.13 19.04
C PHE A 162 3.95 3.76 19.62
N GLU A 163 5.09 3.64 20.27
CA GLU A 163 5.42 2.41 21.02
C GLU A 163 4.36 2.08 22.09
N GLY A 164 3.86 3.11 22.79
CA GLY A 164 2.77 2.97 23.75
C GLY A 164 1.47 2.48 23.11
N ILE A 165 1.20 2.92 21.88
CA ILE A 165 0.03 2.46 21.11
C ILE A 165 0.16 1.00 20.71
N LEU A 166 1.33 0.57 20.22
CA LEU A 166 1.56 -0.83 19.86
C LEU A 166 1.33 -1.77 21.06
N LYS A 167 1.77 -1.35 22.24
CA LYS A 167 1.55 -2.09 23.50
C LYS A 167 0.07 -2.09 23.92
N ALA A 168 -0.61 -0.97 23.80
CA ALA A 168 -2.02 -0.81 24.23
C ALA A 168 -3.00 -1.55 23.31
N TYR A 169 -2.65 -1.72 22.02
CA TYR A 169 -3.52 -2.35 21.02
C TYR A 169 -2.85 -3.57 20.36
N PRO A 170 -2.54 -4.63 21.13
CA PRO A 170 -1.79 -5.78 20.61
C PRO A 170 -2.56 -6.61 19.59
N LYS A 171 -3.88 -6.44 19.49
CA LYS A 171 -4.74 -7.12 18.51
C LYS A 171 -4.92 -6.32 17.22
N THR A 172 -4.53 -5.05 17.19
CA THR A 172 -4.60 -4.20 16.01
C THR A 172 -3.37 -4.44 15.16
N THR A 173 -3.58 -4.69 13.88
CA THR A 173 -2.49 -4.75 12.89
C THR A 173 -2.25 -3.38 12.32
N PHE A 174 -1.09 -2.81 12.58
CA PHE A 174 -0.69 -1.49 12.11
C PHE A 174 0.20 -1.60 10.88
N ILE A 175 -0.01 -0.70 9.92
CA ILE A 175 0.86 -0.49 8.77
C ILE A 175 1.36 0.95 8.85
N GLY A 176 2.67 1.13 9.08
CA GLY A 176 3.30 2.44 9.19
C GLY A 176 3.74 2.97 7.83
N HIS A 177 3.49 4.25 7.61
CA HIS A 177 3.75 4.94 6.35
C HIS A 177 4.18 6.39 6.60
N ALA A 178 4.73 7.03 5.57
CA ALA A 178 5.10 8.43 5.44
C ALA A 178 6.44 8.83 6.07
N ASP A 179 6.68 10.14 6.09
CA ASP A 179 8.00 10.71 6.38
C ASP A 179 8.49 10.44 7.79
N ALA A 180 7.65 10.66 8.81
CA ALA A 180 8.07 10.42 10.18
C ALA A 180 8.38 8.94 10.44
N PHE A 181 7.63 8.02 9.83
CA PHE A 181 7.90 6.60 9.93
C PHE A 181 9.26 6.26 9.30
N TRP A 182 9.50 6.70 8.07
CA TRP A 182 10.68 6.32 7.31
C TRP A 182 11.93 7.13 7.65
N ALA A 183 11.83 8.39 8.07
CA ALA A 183 12.98 9.16 8.53
C ALA A 183 13.55 8.59 9.84
N ASN A 184 12.69 8.12 10.74
CA ASN A 184 13.07 7.50 12.02
C ASN A 184 13.68 6.09 11.92
N VAL A 185 14.03 5.61 10.73
CA VAL A 185 14.94 4.44 10.56
C VAL A 185 16.37 4.77 11.00
N SER A 186 16.74 6.07 11.05
CA SER A 186 18.03 6.56 11.53
C SER A 186 17.96 7.00 12.99
N ALA A 187 18.91 6.55 13.80
CA ALA A 187 18.95 6.84 15.24
C ALA A 187 19.28 8.31 15.57
N ASP A 188 19.84 9.05 14.62
CA ASP A 188 20.22 10.46 14.75
C ASP A 188 19.22 11.42 14.09
N TYR A 189 18.06 10.93 13.70
CA TYR A 189 17.01 11.79 13.16
C TYR A 189 16.25 12.53 14.26
N HIS A 190 16.11 13.85 14.10
CA HIS A 190 15.50 14.77 15.08
C HIS A 190 14.46 15.68 14.43
N ASN A 191 13.73 15.21 13.44
CA ASN A 191 12.68 15.95 12.72
C ASN A 191 13.19 17.18 11.94
N GLU A 192 14.43 17.14 11.45
CA GLU A 192 15.03 18.24 10.71
C GLU A 192 14.57 18.32 9.25
N ALA A 193 14.10 17.22 8.68
CA ALA A 193 13.63 17.14 7.28
C ALA A 193 12.69 15.97 7.06
N ALA A 194 11.68 16.15 6.19
CA ALA A 194 10.79 15.05 5.77
C ALA A 194 11.55 13.93 5.03
N TYR A 195 12.58 14.28 4.27
CA TYR A 195 13.42 13.35 3.51
C TYR A 195 14.90 13.59 3.82
N PRO A 196 15.41 13.05 4.93
CA PRO A 196 16.80 13.27 5.32
C PRO A 196 17.78 12.68 4.32
N SER A 197 18.93 13.32 4.16
CA SER A 197 20.03 12.89 3.30
C SER A 197 21.15 12.23 4.13
N GLY A 198 22.07 11.56 3.42
CA GLY A 198 23.23 10.90 4.05
C GLY A 198 22.95 9.50 4.59
N PRO A 199 23.99 8.85 5.17
CA PRO A 199 23.91 7.48 5.64
C PRO A 199 22.95 7.34 6.83
N ILE A 200 22.45 6.12 7.05
CA ILE A 200 21.53 5.79 8.13
C ILE A 200 22.32 5.30 9.34
N LYS A 201 22.15 5.97 10.47
CA LYS A 201 22.69 5.48 11.75
C LYS A 201 21.78 4.39 12.31
N ARG A 202 22.33 3.19 12.51
CA ARG A 202 21.60 2.03 13.03
C ARG A 202 20.94 2.30 14.39
N GLY A 203 19.83 1.63 14.66
CA GLY A 203 19.11 1.72 15.94
C GLY A 203 18.02 2.78 15.98
N GLY A 204 17.55 3.23 14.82
CA GLY A 204 16.41 4.15 14.74
C GLY A 204 15.12 3.53 15.28
N VAL A 205 14.17 4.40 15.63
CA VAL A 205 12.90 4.01 16.25
C VAL A 205 12.13 3.01 15.38
N THR A 206 12.03 3.28 14.09
CA THR A 206 11.28 2.41 13.16
C THR A 206 11.90 1.02 13.03
N ASP A 207 13.22 0.94 12.92
CA ASP A 207 13.95 -0.35 12.87
C ASP A 207 13.69 -1.18 14.13
N LYS A 208 13.76 -0.52 15.30
CA LYS A 208 13.48 -1.15 16.58
C LYS A 208 12.02 -1.61 16.70
N LEU A 209 11.05 -0.74 16.41
CA LEU A 209 9.64 -1.06 16.54
C LEU A 209 9.22 -2.19 15.59
N LEU A 210 9.72 -2.22 14.36
CA LEU A 210 9.49 -3.33 13.43
C LEU A 210 10.07 -4.65 13.97
N GLY A 211 11.19 -4.63 14.67
CA GLY A 211 11.79 -5.81 15.31
C GLY A 211 11.00 -6.30 16.51
N ASP A 212 10.58 -5.38 17.38
CA ASP A 212 10.05 -5.71 18.71
C ASP A 212 8.54 -6.02 18.70
N TYR A 213 7.75 -5.49 17.76
CA TYR A 213 6.29 -5.58 17.77
C TYR A 213 5.74 -6.41 16.61
N ALA A 214 5.13 -7.56 16.93
CA ALA A 214 4.54 -8.46 15.92
C ALA A 214 3.39 -7.82 15.13
N ASN A 215 2.70 -6.84 15.71
CA ASN A 215 1.55 -6.16 15.13
C ASN A 215 1.88 -4.91 14.31
N LEU A 216 3.17 -4.61 14.07
CA LEU A 216 3.60 -3.51 13.20
C LEU A 216 4.19 -4.03 11.90
N TYR A 217 3.76 -3.44 10.80
CA TYR A 217 4.24 -3.63 9.43
C TYR A 217 4.69 -2.29 8.84
N GLY A 218 5.52 -2.32 7.80
CA GLY A 218 5.99 -1.11 7.10
C GLY A 218 5.56 -1.10 5.64
N ASP A 219 4.97 0.01 5.20
CA ASP A 219 4.62 0.29 3.81
C ASP A 219 5.71 1.16 3.17
N LEU A 220 6.45 0.59 2.23
CA LEU A 220 7.62 1.20 1.54
C LEU A 220 7.23 2.22 0.46
N SER A 221 6.08 2.83 0.59
CA SER A 221 5.53 3.75 -0.41
C SER A 221 6.05 5.18 -0.30
N ALA A 222 5.65 5.99 -1.28
CA ALA A 222 5.97 7.41 -1.42
C ALA A 222 7.47 7.71 -1.59
N ASN A 223 7.74 9.01 -1.65
CA ASN A 223 9.11 9.52 -1.61
C ASN A 223 9.83 9.16 -0.32
N SER A 224 9.11 9.05 0.78
CA SER A 224 9.67 8.75 2.10
C SER A 224 10.24 7.34 2.18
N GLY A 225 9.48 6.32 1.78
CA GLY A 225 9.95 4.95 1.73
C GLY A 225 11.10 4.77 0.72
N ASN A 226 10.96 5.36 -0.47
CA ASN A 226 12.03 5.36 -1.46
C ASN A 226 13.29 6.09 -0.96
N ASN A 227 13.16 7.23 -0.27
CA ASN A 227 14.29 7.95 0.33
C ASN A 227 15.02 7.07 1.35
N ALA A 228 14.31 6.47 2.28
CA ALA A 228 14.90 5.63 3.32
C ALA A 228 15.66 4.44 2.70
N MET A 229 15.12 3.80 1.66
CA MET A 229 15.74 2.62 1.04
C MET A 229 16.81 2.94 0.01
N SER A 230 16.90 4.17 -0.50
CA SER A 230 17.86 4.53 -1.57
C SER A 230 19.11 5.25 -1.10
N ARG A 231 19.08 5.85 0.11
CA ARG A 231 20.18 6.73 0.59
C ARG A 231 21.37 6.01 1.22
N ASP A 232 21.20 4.74 1.62
CA ASP A 232 22.23 3.90 2.22
C ASP A 232 22.05 2.45 1.82
N SER A 233 22.82 1.97 0.84
CA SER A 233 22.65 0.64 0.26
C SER A 233 23.05 -0.50 1.20
N GLU A 234 24.06 -0.30 2.07
CA GLU A 234 24.47 -1.32 3.05
C GLU A 234 23.42 -1.49 4.14
N PHE A 235 22.93 -0.37 4.68
CA PHE A 235 21.83 -0.39 5.63
C PHE A 235 20.60 -1.08 5.02
N THR A 236 20.23 -0.68 3.80
CA THR A 236 19.03 -1.17 3.12
C THR A 236 19.05 -2.68 2.94
N ALA A 237 20.14 -3.26 2.46
CA ALA A 237 20.23 -4.72 2.30
C ALA A 237 20.01 -5.45 3.63
N ALA A 238 20.67 -5.01 4.70
CA ALA A 238 20.51 -5.60 6.03
C ALA A 238 19.13 -5.36 6.64
N PHE A 239 18.51 -4.21 6.39
CA PHE A 239 17.17 -3.86 6.86
C PHE A 239 16.08 -4.70 6.19
N LEU A 240 16.14 -4.84 4.86
CA LEU A 240 15.20 -5.65 4.10
C LEU A 240 15.26 -7.13 4.53
N ASP A 241 16.47 -7.68 4.73
CA ASP A 241 16.64 -9.05 5.20
C ASP A 241 16.06 -9.25 6.61
N ARG A 242 16.36 -8.33 7.54
CA ARG A 242 15.89 -8.38 8.92
C ARG A 242 14.38 -8.30 9.04
N HIS A 243 13.75 -7.44 8.24
CA HIS A 243 12.31 -7.18 8.30
C HIS A 243 11.51 -7.78 7.12
N GLN A 244 12.08 -8.76 6.41
CA GLN A 244 11.53 -9.36 5.20
C GLN A 244 10.08 -9.86 5.31
N ASN A 245 9.61 -10.19 6.51
CA ASN A 245 8.26 -10.70 6.76
C ASN A 245 7.26 -9.61 7.22
N LYS A 246 7.70 -8.35 7.26
CA LYS A 246 6.91 -7.22 7.78
C LYS A 246 6.87 -6.03 6.83
N LEU A 247 7.74 -5.99 5.84
CA LEU A 247 7.77 -4.93 4.85
C LEU A 247 6.88 -5.30 3.67
N MET A 248 6.17 -4.30 3.14
CA MET A 248 5.34 -4.44 1.94
C MET A 248 5.65 -3.31 0.97
N PHE A 249 5.65 -3.64 -0.30
CA PHE A 249 5.73 -2.65 -1.36
C PHE A 249 4.42 -1.87 -1.46
N GLY A 250 4.53 -0.57 -1.54
CA GLY A 250 3.49 0.37 -1.95
C GLY A 250 4.12 1.45 -2.81
N SER A 251 3.36 2.09 -3.66
CA SER A 251 3.89 3.15 -4.52
C SER A 251 3.59 4.55 -4.05
N ASP A 252 2.37 4.82 -3.68
CA ASP A 252 1.83 6.18 -3.50
C ASP A 252 2.22 7.09 -4.69
N CYS A 253 2.15 6.52 -5.89
CA CYS A 253 2.62 7.16 -7.11
C CYS A 253 1.50 7.89 -7.85
N SER A 254 1.72 9.15 -8.13
CA SER A 254 0.75 10.00 -8.87
C SER A 254 0.93 9.97 -10.39
N CYS A 255 2.00 9.38 -10.94
CA CYS A 255 2.23 9.40 -12.38
C CYS A 255 1.14 8.66 -13.17
N ALA A 256 0.83 9.15 -14.37
CA ALA A 256 -0.32 8.66 -15.14
C ALA A 256 -0.08 7.30 -15.80
N ASP A 257 1.15 7.01 -16.20
CA ASP A 257 1.49 5.93 -17.14
C ASP A 257 2.40 4.83 -16.57
N GLY A 258 2.76 4.92 -15.30
CA GLY A 258 3.74 4.01 -14.70
C GLY A 258 5.19 4.27 -15.11
N HIS A 259 5.46 5.34 -15.87
CA HIS A 259 6.79 5.74 -16.31
C HIS A 259 7.22 7.13 -15.86
N GLY A 260 6.33 7.89 -15.22
CA GLY A 260 6.61 9.20 -14.65
C GLY A 260 5.85 10.35 -15.30
N ALA A 261 5.01 10.10 -16.30
CA ALA A 261 4.22 11.15 -16.93
C ALA A 261 3.26 11.81 -15.93
N GLY A 262 3.22 13.13 -15.92
CA GLY A 262 2.34 13.92 -15.05
C GLY A 262 2.81 14.05 -13.60
N THR A 263 3.95 13.46 -13.21
CA THR A 263 4.53 13.75 -11.89
C THR A 263 5.12 15.16 -11.91
N SER A 264 4.44 16.07 -11.26
CA SER A 264 4.95 17.41 -10.98
C SER A 264 5.41 17.45 -9.53
N GLN A 265 6.68 17.72 -9.34
CA GLN A 265 7.26 17.91 -8.02
C GLN A 265 8.01 19.23 -7.94
N ALA A 266 7.68 20.14 -8.86
CA ALA A 266 8.37 21.39 -9.02
C ALA A 266 8.36 22.27 -7.74
N ASN A 267 7.36 22.06 -6.88
CA ASN A 267 7.14 22.91 -5.70
C ASN A 267 7.66 22.29 -4.39
N ASN A 268 8.19 21.06 -4.42
CA ASN A 268 8.79 20.46 -3.23
C ASN A 268 10.23 20.03 -3.52
N PRO A 269 11.25 20.82 -3.11
CA PRO A 269 12.65 20.49 -3.31
C PRO A 269 13.06 19.13 -2.73
N ALA A 270 12.46 18.72 -1.61
CA ALA A 270 12.74 17.44 -0.98
C ALA A 270 12.26 16.25 -1.83
N ALA A 271 11.20 16.43 -2.62
CA ALA A 271 10.68 15.45 -3.55
C ALA A 271 11.30 15.52 -4.95
N SER A 272 12.14 16.55 -5.24
CA SER A 272 12.72 16.81 -6.57
C SER A 272 13.52 15.64 -7.13
N ARG A 273 14.09 14.79 -6.29
CA ARG A 273 14.85 13.59 -6.65
C ARG A 273 14.06 12.62 -7.53
N LEU A 274 12.74 12.57 -7.38
CA LEU A 274 11.84 11.72 -8.14
C LEU A 274 10.99 12.48 -9.16
N ALA A 275 11.30 13.77 -9.41
CA ALA A 275 10.61 14.56 -10.42
C ALA A 275 10.71 13.89 -11.79
N GLY A 276 9.57 13.76 -12.47
CA GLY A 276 9.48 13.11 -13.78
C GLY A 276 9.70 11.59 -13.78
N LYS A 277 9.77 10.96 -12.60
CA LYS A 277 9.96 9.51 -12.44
C LYS A 277 8.72 8.85 -11.85
N CYS A 278 8.56 7.56 -12.12
CA CYS A 278 7.55 6.74 -11.48
C CYS A 278 8.07 6.23 -10.13
N VAL A 279 7.47 6.65 -9.03
CA VAL A 279 7.86 6.23 -7.68
C VAL A 279 7.80 4.70 -7.54
N ALA A 280 6.78 4.06 -8.12
CA ALA A 280 6.66 2.60 -8.11
C ALA A 280 7.91 1.94 -8.71
N ARG A 281 8.32 2.35 -9.92
CA ARG A 281 9.48 1.77 -10.61
C ARG A 281 10.79 2.05 -9.89
N GLU A 282 10.96 3.27 -9.38
CA GLU A 282 12.18 3.64 -8.64
C GLU A 282 12.30 2.81 -7.35
N THR A 283 11.20 2.63 -6.62
CA THR A 283 11.20 1.81 -5.38
C THR A 283 11.43 0.34 -5.70
N LEU A 284 10.73 -0.24 -6.69
CA LEU A 284 10.94 -1.62 -7.10
C LEU A 284 12.39 -1.87 -7.58
N THR A 285 12.99 -0.90 -8.28
CA THR A 285 14.41 -0.98 -8.70
C THR A 285 15.35 -1.05 -7.50
N VAL A 286 15.13 -0.20 -6.49
CA VAL A 286 15.93 -0.22 -5.25
C VAL A 286 15.77 -1.56 -4.52
N LEU A 287 14.53 -2.02 -4.33
CA LEU A 287 14.24 -3.29 -3.65
C LEU A 287 14.88 -4.49 -4.37
N LYS A 288 14.73 -4.56 -5.69
CA LYS A 288 15.29 -5.64 -6.51
C LYS A 288 16.82 -5.67 -6.48
N LYS A 289 17.46 -4.50 -6.39
CA LYS A 289 18.92 -4.38 -6.29
C LYS A 289 19.44 -4.77 -4.91
N SER A 290 18.68 -4.51 -3.85
CA SER A 290 19.15 -4.60 -2.46
C SER A 290 18.74 -5.88 -1.74
N ALA A 291 17.77 -6.64 -2.27
CA ALA A 291 17.26 -7.85 -1.67
C ALA A 291 17.60 -9.10 -2.49
N SER A 292 17.68 -10.26 -1.83
CA SER A 292 17.69 -11.55 -2.54
C SER A 292 16.35 -11.74 -3.28
N PRO A 293 16.29 -12.59 -4.32
CA PRO A 293 15.03 -12.85 -5.03
C PRO A 293 13.89 -13.33 -4.12
N GLU A 294 14.21 -14.11 -3.08
CA GLU A 294 13.22 -14.58 -2.09
C GLU A 294 12.72 -13.42 -1.23
N VAL A 295 13.60 -12.60 -0.68
CA VAL A 295 13.24 -11.44 0.14
C VAL A 295 12.47 -10.42 -0.69
N PHE A 296 12.89 -10.17 -1.93
CA PHE A 296 12.17 -9.30 -2.86
C PHE A 296 10.72 -9.78 -3.05
N ARG A 297 10.52 -11.07 -3.37
CA ARG A 297 9.18 -11.65 -3.55
C ARG A 297 8.32 -11.52 -2.30
N LYS A 298 8.87 -11.77 -1.10
CA LYS A 298 8.13 -11.59 0.15
C LYS A 298 7.60 -10.15 0.28
N ILE A 299 8.47 -9.17 0.02
CA ILE A 299 8.13 -7.75 0.18
C ILE A 299 7.13 -7.28 -0.88
N VAL A 300 7.30 -7.69 -2.13
CA VAL A 300 6.47 -7.17 -3.22
C VAL A 300 5.18 -7.96 -3.43
N TRP A 301 5.03 -9.16 -2.82
CA TRP A 301 3.88 -10.01 -3.06
C TRP A 301 3.38 -10.76 -1.83
N ASP A 302 4.19 -11.65 -1.24
CA ASP A 302 3.72 -12.65 -0.28
C ASP A 302 3.18 -12.01 1.01
N ASN A 303 3.82 -10.95 1.52
CA ASN A 303 3.43 -10.31 2.78
C ASN A 303 2.06 -9.64 2.69
N ALA A 304 1.78 -8.92 1.61
CA ALA A 304 0.47 -8.29 1.40
C ALA A 304 -0.63 -9.35 1.22
N HIS A 305 -0.38 -10.41 0.45
CA HIS A 305 -1.33 -11.51 0.28
C HIS A 305 -1.66 -12.18 1.61
N LYS A 306 -0.64 -12.48 2.42
CA LYS A 306 -0.81 -13.06 3.74
C LYS A 306 -1.58 -12.15 4.69
N LEU A 307 -1.21 -10.85 4.73
CA LEU A 307 -1.83 -9.87 5.63
C LEU A 307 -3.31 -9.66 5.30
N LEU A 308 -3.62 -9.48 4.02
CA LEU A 308 -4.96 -9.20 3.52
C LEU A 308 -5.78 -10.48 3.26
N LYS A 309 -5.20 -11.67 3.49
CA LYS A 309 -5.85 -12.97 3.26
C LYS A 309 -6.38 -13.11 1.83
N ILE A 310 -5.65 -12.59 0.86
CA ILE A 310 -6.00 -12.68 -0.55
C ILE A 310 -5.75 -14.11 -1.03
N PRO A 311 -6.69 -14.75 -1.74
CA PRO A 311 -6.44 -16.05 -2.34
C PRO A 311 -5.25 -16.03 -3.30
N ALA A 312 -4.47 -17.13 -3.27
CA ALA A 312 -3.31 -17.29 -4.16
C ALA A 312 -3.72 -17.41 -5.64
#